data_c0f8c6d6b99db4d3d1dcafe11f301c39
#
_entry.id   c0f8c6d6b99db4d3d1dcafe11f301c39
#
_cell.length_a   1.000
_cell.length_b   1.000
_cell.length_c   1.000
_cell.angle_alpha   90.00
_cell.angle_beta   90.00
_cell.angle_gamma   90.00
#
_symmetry.space_group_name_H-M   'P 1'
#
loop_
_entity.id
_entity.type
_entity.pdbx_description
1 polymer ?
#
loop_
_entity_poly.entity_id
_entity_poly.type
_entity_poly.pdbx_seq_one_letter_code
_entity_poly.pdbx_strand_id
1 'polypeptide(L)'
;LIRYLDMHRGDQPDLDTIAAQVGLSRFHVHRLFAEWAGVTPKDFLQCLTVEHAKARLREGESVLRAALDAGLSGPSRLHDLCVSLEAATPGEIKAQGEGLTITAGFADTPFGASLVASTPRGVCRLAFVDDSSRRTAEAELREDWPRARIEWSDDAAAKVVGPVFAWDDQTRGAGPLRAYVRGSEFQVRVWRALL
;
A
#
# COMPACT_ATOMS: atom_id res chain seq x y z
N LEU A 1 -1.96 -6.95 18.97
CA LEU A 1 -1.62 -7.73 17.78
C LEU A 1 -0.86 -6.88 16.74
N ILE A 2 -1.34 -5.69 16.36
CA ILE A 2 -0.67 -4.78 15.41
C ILE A 2 0.75 -4.47 15.87
N ARG A 3 0.95 -4.09 17.13
CA ARG A 3 2.30 -3.85 17.71
C ARG A 3 3.20 -5.08 17.62
N TYR A 4 2.65 -6.27 17.85
CA TYR A 4 3.38 -7.52 17.69
C TYR A 4 3.87 -7.71 16.24
N LEU A 5 2.97 -7.51 15.26
CA LEU A 5 3.32 -7.62 13.85
C LEU A 5 4.39 -6.59 13.42
N ASP A 6 4.32 -5.37 13.92
CA ASP A 6 5.30 -4.33 13.62
C ASP A 6 6.69 -4.68 14.21
N MET A 7 6.74 -5.15 15.45
CA MET A 7 8.01 -5.56 16.09
C MET A 7 8.63 -6.81 15.46
N HIS A 8 7.80 -7.74 14.99
CA HIS A 8 8.23 -9.04 14.45
C HIS A 8 8.11 -9.13 12.92
N ARG A 9 8.01 -7.99 12.22
CA ARG A 9 7.87 -7.99 10.75
C ARG A 9 9.02 -8.70 10.02
N GLY A 10 10.23 -8.63 10.56
CA GLY A 10 11.41 -9.32 10.02
C GLY A 10 11.37 -10.84 10.19
N ASP A 11 10.65 -11.32 11.20
CA ASP A 11 10.50 -12.76 11.48
C ASP A 11 9.43 -13.41 10.58
N GLN A 12 8.62 -12.61 9.89
CA GLN A 12 7.53 -13.06 9.02
C GLN A 12 6.60 -14.10 9.69
N PRO A 13 6.04 -13.81 10.89
CA PRO A 13 5.26 -14.77 11.66
C PRO A 13 4.06 -15.28 10.86
N ASP A 14 3.83 -16.58 10.89
CA ASP A 14 2.63 -17.18 10.32
C ASP A 14 1.40 -16.95 11.20
N LEU A 15 0.23 -17.30 10.68
CA LEU A 15 -1.04 -17.06 11.37
C LEU A 15 -1.16 -17.87 12.68
N ASP A 16 -0.55 -19.05 12.75
CA ASP A 16 -0.58 -19.89 13.97
C ASP A 16 0.28 -19.26 15.07
N THR A 17 1.46 -18.75 14.73
CA THR A 17 2.32 -17.97 15.64
C THR A 17 1.61 -16.71 16.13
N ILE A 18 0.97 -15.96 15.24
CA ILE A 18 0.20 -14.75 15.57
C ILE A 18 -0.96 -15.10 16.52
N ALA A 19 -1.68 -16.20 16.28
CA ALA A 19 -2.80 -16.65 17.08
C ALA A 19 -2.37 -17.08 18.50
N ALA A 20 -1.24 -17.76 18.61
CA ALA A 20 -0.68 -18.17 19.88
C ALA A 20 -0.37 -17.00 20.81
N GLN A 21 0.09 -15.84 20.24
CA GLN A 21 0.42 -14.64 21.02
C GLN A 21 -0.78 -14.02 21.74
N VAL A 22 -2.00 -14.26 21.23
CA VAL A 22 -3.24 -13.68 21.80
C VAL A 22 -4.15 -14.74 22.42
N GLY A 23 -3.71 -16.00 22.45
CA GLY A 23 -4.48 -17.11 23.04
C GLY A 23 -5.78 -17.44 22.29
N LEU A 24 -5.83 -17.19 21.00
CA LEU A 24 -7.01 -17.42 20.14
C LEU A 24 -6.70 -18.44 19.05
N SER A 25 -7.75 -19.03 18.46
CA SER A 25 -7.58 -19.85 17.27
C SER A 25 -7.24 -18.98 16.05
N ARG A 26 -6.50 -19.54 15.07
CA ARG A 26 -6.16 -18.85 13.83
C ARG A 26 -7.37 -18.29 13.07
N PHE A 27 -8.49 -19.02 13.08
CA PHE A 27 -9.74 -18.57 12.43
C PHE A 27 -10.35 -17.36 13.13
N HIS A 28 -10.30 -17.35 14.47
CA HIS A 28 -10.81 -16.23 15.25
C HIS A 28 -9.94 -14.99 15.05
N VAL A 29 -8.60 -15.12 15.11
CA VAL A 29 -7.67 -14.02 14.86
C VAL A 29 -7.85 -13.45 13.46
N HIS A 30 -7.92 -14.31 12.43
CA HIS A 30 -8.11 -13.87 11.06
C HIS A 30 -9.38 -13.04 10.90
N ARG A 31 -10.53 -13.57 11.40
CA ARG A 31 -11.82 -12.89 11.30
C ARG A 31 -11.82 -11.58 12.07
N LEU A 32 -11.43 -11.61 13.35
CA LEU A 32 -11.44 -10.44 14.23
C LEU A 32 -10.53 -9.33 13.69
N PHE A 33 -9.34 -9.70 13.20
CA PHE A 33 -8.41 -8.73 12.61
C PHE A 33 -8.97 -8.12 11.32
N ALA A 34 -9.55 -8.95 10.44
CA ALA A 34 -10.15 -8.47 9.19
C ALA A 34 -11.38 -7.58 9.44
N GLU A 35 -12.23 -7.93 10.39
CA GLU A 35 -13.38 -7.10 10.79
C GLU A 35 -12.94 -5.74 11.34
N TRP A 36 -11.86 -5.71 12.10
CA TRP A 36 -11.39 -4.50 12.77
C TRP A 36 -10.43 -3.66 11.92
N ALA A 37 -9.48 -4.29 11.23
CA ALA A 37 -8.46 -3.62 10.42
C ALA A 37 -8.84 -3.45 8.95
N GLY A 38 -9.89 -4.13 8.48
CA GLY A 38 -10.30 -4.12 7.07
C GLY A 38 -9.39 -4.95 6.15
N VAL A 39 -8.33 -5.56 6.68
CA VAL A 39 -7.36 -6.37 5.94
C VAL A 39 -6.99 -7.61 6.75
N THR A 40 -6.44 -8.65 6.11
CA THR A 40 -5.97 -9.83 6.85
C THR A 40 -4.66 -9.53 7.61
N PRO A 41 -4.32 -10.29 8.67
CA PRO A 41 -3.02 -10.16 9.34
C PRO A 41 -1.84 -10.31 8.38
N LYS A 42 -1.96 -11.17 7.38
CA LYS A 42 -0.94 -11.39 6.36
C LYS A 42 -0.77 -10.18 5.45
N ASP A 43 -1.87 -9.60 4.96
CA ASP A 43 -1.81 -8.41 4.10
C ASP A 43 -1.22 -7.22 4.86
N PHE A 44 -1.61 -7.07 6.13
CA PHE A 44 -1.05 -6.05 7.01
C PHE A 44 0.47 -6.22 7.19
N LEU A 45 0.93 -7.46 7.45
CA LEU A 45 2.36 -7.78 7.57
C LEU A 45 3.10 -7.48 6.25
N GLN A 46 2.51 -7.79 5.10
CA GLN A 46 3.10 -7.48 3.79
C GLN A 46 3.26 -5.98 3.58
N CYS A 47 2.28 -5.16 3.98
CA CYS A 47 2.41 -3.70 3.94
C CYS A 47 3.58 -3.20 4.80
N LEU A 48 3.71 -3.68 6.05
CA LEU A 48 4.83 -3.34 6.93
C LEU A 48 6.18 -3.77 6.34
N THR A 49 6.22 -4.94 5.72
CA THR A 49 7.42 -5.48 5.06
C THR A 49 7.86 -4.60 3.90
N VAL A 50 6.91 -4.18 3.03
CA VAL A 50 7.20 -3.29 1.90
C VAL A 50 7.64 -1.92 2.37
N GLU A 51 6.98 -1.33 3.37
CA GLU A 51 7.38 -0.03 3.92
C GLU A 51 8.82 -0.08 4.48
N HIS A 52 9.19 -1.14 5.20
CA HIS A 52 10.54 -1.31 5.67
C HIS A 52 11.55 -1.45 4.51
N ALA A 53 11.24 -2.28 3.52
CA ALA A 53 12.11 -2.47 2.35
C ALA A 53 12.26 -1.17 1.53
N LYS A 54 11.20 -0.37 1.38
CA LYS A 54 11.24 0.95 0.72
C LYS A 54 12.21 1.89 1.42
N ALA A 55 12.18 1.96 2.75
CA ALA A 55 13.11 2.78 3.52
C ALA A 55 14.56 2.37 3.22
N ARG A 56 14.87 1.07 3.26
CA ARG A 56 16.21 0.54 2.95
C ARG A 56 16.65 0.84 1.50
N LEU A 57 15.74 0.69 0.54
CA LEU A 57 16.01 1.01 -0.87
C LEU A 57 16.31 2.49 -1.08
N ARG A 58 15.55 3.38 -0.41
CA ARG A 58 15.76 4.85 -0.45
C ARG A 58 17.08 5.27 0.19
N GLU A 59 17.56 4.53 1.19
CA GLU A 59 18.89 4.69 1.79
C GLU A 59 20.03 4.18 0.89
N GLY A 60 19.70 3.61 -0.30
CA GLY A 60 20.69 3.15 -1.28
C GLY A 60 21.07 1.68 -1.17
N GLU A 61 20.46 0.92 -0.26
CA GLU A 61 20.72 -0.51 -0.11
C GLU A 61 20.44 -1.30 -1.41
N SER A 62 21.12 -2.43 -1.59
CA SER A 62 20.82 -3.33 -2.70
C SER A 62 19.46 -3.99 -2.53
N VAL A 63 18.79 -4.35 -3.65
CA VAL A 63 17.50 -5.04 -3.62
C VAL A 63 17.57 -6.36 -2.84
N LEU A 64 18.69 -7.08 -2.96
CA LEU A 64 18.92 -8.30 -2.20
C LEU A 64 18.99 -8.01 -0.69
N ARG A 65 19.76 -6.99 -0.29
CA ARG A 65 19.91 -6.65 1.12
C ARG A 65 18.58 -6.17 1.72
N ALA A 66 17.89 -5.27 1.02
CA ALA A 66 16.58 -4.79 1.44
C ALA A 66 15.54 -5.93 1.59
N ALA A 67 15.55 -6.93 0.69
CA ALA A 67 14.69 -8.10 0.81
C ALA A 67 15.02 -8.94 2.05
N LEU A 68 16.29 -9.25 2.28
CA LEU A 68 16.70 -10.04 3.44
C LEU A 68 16.46 -9.31 4.76
N ASP A 69 16.77 -8.01 4.84
CA ASP A 69 16.52 -7.19 6.03
C ASP A 69 15.02 -7.06 6.35
N ALA A 70 14.15 -7.19 5.33
CA ALA A 70 12.71 -7.23 5.48
C ALA A 70 12.15 -8.65 5.81
N GLY A 71 13.01 -9.64 6.04
CA GLY A 71 12.63 -11.02 6.36
C GLY A 71 12.13 -11.83 5.17
N LEU A 72 12.37 -11.37 3.94
CA LEU A 72 11.96 -12.08 2.73
C LEU A 72 13.04 -13.06 2.27
N SER A 73 12.61 -14.12 1.55
CA SER A 73 13.51 -15.15 1.02
C SER A 73 14.42 -14.66 -0.11
N GLY A 74 14.17 -13.47 -0.66
CA GLY A 74 15.01 -12.89 -1.69
C GLY A 74 14.34 -11.84 -2.57
N PRO A 75 15.08 -11.34 -3.59
CA PRO A 75 14.66 -10.24 -4.45
C PRO A 75 13.34 -10.46 -5.19
N SER A 76 13.09 -11.68 -5.69
CA SER A 76 11.87 -12.00 -6.44
C SER A 76 10.62 -11.79 -5.57
N ARG A 77 10.67 -12.20 -4.30
CA ARG A 77 9.56 -11.99 -3.38
C ARG A 77 9.33 -10.52 -3.07
N LEU A 78 10.40 -9.75 -2.91
CA LEU A 78 10.29 -8.30 -2.74
C LEU A 78 9.72 -7.63 -4.00
N HIS A 79 10.16 -8.07 -5.19
CA HIS A 79 9.65 -7.58 -6.47
C HIS A 79 8.12 -7.76 -6.56
N ASP A 80 7.63 -8.98 -6.29
CA ASP A 80 6.19 -9.29 -6.35
C ASP A 80 5.38 -8.42 -5.39
N LEU A 81 5.87 -8.21 -4.18
CA LEU A 81 5.23 -7.36 -3.18
C LEU A 81 5.23 -5.88 -3.59
N CYS A 82 6.36 -5.36 -4.08
CA CYS A 82 6.46 -3.98 -4.53
C CYS A 82 5.53 -3.72 -5.73
N VAL A 83 5.51 -4.62 -6.72
CA VAL A 83 4.61 -4.49 -7.87
C VAL A 83 3.14 -4.55 -7.44
N SER A 84 2.79 -5.44 -6.52
CA SER A 84 1.40 -5.60 -6.06
C SER A 84 0.92 -4.44 -5.19
N LEU A 85 1.78 -3.94 -4.28
CA LEU A 85 1.37 -2.96 -3.26
C LEU A 85 1.72 -1.51 -3.65
N GLU A 86 2.76 -1.32 -4.47
CA GLU A 86 3.28 0.00 -4.84
C GLU A 86 3.07 0.31 -6.33
N ALA A 87 2.62 -0.66 -7.13
CA ALA A 87 2.60 -0.58 -8.58
C ALA A 87 3.96 -0.14 -9.19
N ALA A 88 5.05 -0.43 -8.49
CA ALA A 88 6.42 -0.09 -8.87
C ALA A 88 7.39 -1.22 -8.49
N THR A 89 8.47 -1.36 -9.23
CA THR A 89 9.52 -2.33 -8.93
C THR A 89 10.46 -1.83 -7.82
N PRO A 90 11.17 -2.70 -7.11
CA PRO A 90 12.20 -2.30 -6.15
C PRO A 90 13.28 -1.40 -6.76
N GLY A 91 13.62 -1.63 -8.04
CA GLY A 91 14.58 -0.81 -8.78
C GLY A 91 14.09 0.63 -8.99
N GLU A 92 12.82 0.80 -9.38
CA GLU A 92 12.19 2.12 -9.53
C GLU A 92 12.07 2.85 -8.20
N ILE A 93 11.74 2.13 -7.12
CA ILE A 93 11.70 2.69 -5.76
C ILE A 93 13.09 3.16 -5.34
N LYS A 94 14.13 2.34 -5.55
CA LYS A 94 15.52 2.69 -5.27
C LYS A 94 15.99 3.89 -6.09
N ALA A 95 15.60 3.94 -7.37
CA ALA A 95 15.90 5.07 -8.28
C ALA A 95 14.98 6.28 -8.03
N GLN A 96 14.15 6.26 -6.97
CA GLN A 96 13.25 7.36 -6.61
C GLN A 96 12.28 7.76 -7.74
N GLY A 97 11.90 6.79 -8.56
CA GLY A 97 11.01 6.98 -9.70
C GLY A 97 11.69 7.42 -10.99
N GLU A 98 13.01 7.41 -11.09
CA GLU A 98 13.70 7.73 -12.35
C GLU A 98 13.23 6.80 -13.47
N GLY A 99 12.80 7.38 -14.60
CA GLY A 99 12.22 6.66 -15.72
C GLY A 99 10.77 6.23 -15.57
N LEU A 100 10.15 6.46 -14.39
CA LEU A 100 8.75 6.16 -14.14
C LEU A 100 7.86 7.35 -14.54
N THR A 101 6.79 7.09 -15.28
CA THR A 101 5.72 8.07 -15.48
C THR A 101 4.55 7.72 -14.56
N ILE A 102 4.10 8.69 -13.78
CA ILE A 102 2.95 8.60 -12.87
C ILE A 102 1.88 9.55 -13.38
N THR A 103 0.69 9.03 -13.66
CA THR A 103 -0.47 9.86 -13.94
C THR A 103 -1.22 10.11 -12.64
N ALA A 104 -1.37 11.36 -12.25
CA ALA A 104 -2.02 11.77 -11.02
C ALA A 104 -3.14 12.78 -11.28
N GLY A 105 -4.14 12.82 -10.42
CA GLY A 105 -5.23 13.78 -10.50
C GLY A 105 -6.16 13.67 -9.31
N PHE A 106 -7.11 14.59 -9.24
CA PHE A 106 -8.15 14.59 -8.23
C PHE A 106 -9.45 14.03 -8.80
N ALA A 107 -10.16 13.24 -8.01
CA ALA A 107 -11.45 12.70 -8.37
C ALA A 107 -12.37 12.63 -7.15
N ASP A 108 -13.66 12.81 -7.38
CA ASP A 108 -14.67 12.66 -6.34
C ASP A 108 -14.99 11.18 -6.11
N THR A 109 -15.16 10.83 -4.84
CA THR A 109 -15.57 9.50 -4.38
C THR A 109 -16.78 9.62 -3.47
N PRO A 110 -17.49 8.51 -3.16
CA PRO A 110 -18.54 8.54 -2.15
C PRO A 110 -18.09 9.00 -0.76
N PHE A 111 -16.78 9.02 -0.51
CA PHE A 111 -16.18 9.42 0.77
C PHE A 111 -15.50 10.79 0.73
N GLY A 112 -15.70 11.57 -0.35
CA GLY A 112 -15.10 12.87 -0.57
C GLY A 112 -14.08 12.89 -1.70
N ALA A 113 -13.44 14.05 -1.90
CA ALA A 113 -12.40 14.19 -2.91
C ALA A 113 -11.17 13.35 -2.58
N SER A 114 -10.51 12.82 -3.61
CA SER A 114 -9.29 12.03 -3.44
C SER A 114 -8.23 12.40 -4.47
N LEU A 115 -6.96 12.38 -4.06
CA LEU A 115 -5.81 12.31 -4.95
C LEU A 115 -5.61 10.85 -5.36
N VAL A 116 -5.56 10.59 -6.65
CA VAL A 116 -5.26 9.28 -7.22
C VAL A 116 -4.02 9.40 -8.08
N ALA A 117 -3.04 8.52 -7.86
CA ALA A 117 -1.86 8.42 -8.70
C ALA A 117 -1.68 6.97 -9.16
N SER A 118 -1.37 6.80 -10.42
CA SER A 118 -1.22 5.48 -11.06
C SER A 118 0.03 5.42 -11.93
N THR A 119 0.61 4.23 -11.98
CA THR A 119 1.64 3.83 -12.95
C THR A 119 0.99 2.93 -14.01
N PRO A 120 1.70 2.52 -15.08
CA PRO A 120 1.19 1.51 -16.00
C PRO A 120 0.85 0.16 -15.34
N ARG A 121 1.29 -0.09 -14.11
CA ARG A 121 1.04 -1.33 -13.36
C ARG A 121 -0.16 -1.25 -12.43
N GLY A 122 -0.65 -0.05 -12.10
CA GLY A 122 -1.80 0.13 -11.21
C GLY A 122 -1.71 1.39 -10.37
N VAL A 123 -2.59 1.48 -9.37
CA VAL A 123 -2.65 2.61 -8.45
C VAL A 123 -1.46 2.53 -7.48
N CYS A 124 -0.65 3.59 -7.44
CA CYS A 124 0.47 3.73 -6.51
C CYS A 124 0.14 4.66 -5.33
N ARG A 125 -0.88 5.49 -5.43
CA ARG A 125 -1.39 6.32 -4.32
C ARG A 125 -2.88 6.59 -4.47
N LEU A 126 -3.61 6.49 -3.37
CA LEU A 126 -4.96 7.02 -3.20
C LEU A 126 -5.03 7.66 -1.82
N ALA A 127 -5.34 8.95 -1.76
CA ALA A 127 -5.45 9.69 -0.51
C ALA A 127 -6.70 10.58 -0.54
N PHE A 128 -7.54 10.48 0.49
CA PHE A 128 -8.66 11.40 0.65
C PHE A 128 -8.12 12.78 1.04
N VAL A 129 -8.67 13.80 0.41
CA VAL A 129 -8.25 15.18 0.58
C VAL A 129 -9.46 16.10 0.77
N ASP A 130 -9.21 17.19 1.45
CA ASP A 130 -10.08 18.37 1.46
C ASP A 130 -9.37 19.55 0.76
N ASP A 131 -10.03 20.68 0.65
CA ASP A 131 -9.46 21.86 -0.03
C ASP A 131 -8.16 22.34 0.62
N SER A 132 -7.98 22.13 1.92
CA SER A 132 -6.78 22.54 2.67
C SER A 132 -5.61 21.59 2.47
N SER A 133 -5.87 20.30 2.25
CA SER A 133 -4.86 19.23 2.15
C SER A 133 -4.43 18.86 0.73
N ARG A 134 -5.10 19.38 -0.32
CA ARG A 134 -4.74 19.11 -1.72
C ARG A 134 -3.27 19.38 -2.03
N ARG A 135 -2.76 20.57 -1.66
CA ARG A 135 -1.35 20.95 -1.90
C ARG A 135 -0.38 20.06 -1.14
N THR A 136 -0.75 19.66 0.08
CA THR A 136 0.06 18.73 0.89
C THR A 136 0.12 17.36 0.22
N ALA A 137 -1.00 16.84 -0.25
CA ALA A 137 -1.04 15.55 -0.95
C ALA A 137 -0.22 15.54 -2.25
N GLU A 138 -0.22 16.66 -3.01
CA GLU A 138 0.65 16.83 -4.18
C GLU A 138 2.13 16.85 -3.80
N ALA A 139 2.47 17.58 -2.73
CA ALA A 139 3.85 17.67 -2.26
C ALA A 139 4.36 16.31 -1.78
N GLU A 140 3.56 15.59 -1.01
CA GLU A 140 3.87 14.24 -0.55
C GLU A 140 4.06 13.25 -1.73
N LEU A 141 3.23 13.34 -2.79
CA LEU A 141 3.42 12.52 -3.98
C LEU A 141 4.77 12.81 -4.67
N ARG A 142 5.16 14.09 -4.76
CA ARG A 142 6.46 14.49 -5.31
C ARG A 142 7.63 14.08 -4.42
N GLU A 143 7.44 14.10 -3.10
CA GLU A 143 8.44 13.63 -2.13
C GLU A 143 8.63 12.11 -2.20
N ASP A 144 7.53 11.37 -2.38
CA ASP A 144 7.60 9.92 -2.57
C ASP A 144 8.34 9.52 -3.86
N TRP A 145 8.20 10.34 -4.92
CA TRP A 145 8.72 10.05 -6.26
C TRP A 145 9.46 11.25 -6.87
N PRO A 146 10.57 11.72 -6.25
CA PRO A 146 11.19 13.00 -6.62
C PRO A 146 11.82 13.02 -8.02
N ARG A 147 12.06 11.85 -8.62
CA ARG A 147 12.65 11.71 -9.96
C ARG A 147 11.68 11.15 -10.99
N ALA A 148 10.42 10.90 -10.62
CA ALA A 148 9.39 10.46 -11.54
C ALA A 148 8.84 11.63 -12.36
N ARG A 149 8.40 11.33 -13.58
CA ARG A 149 7.59 12.26 -14.38
C ARG A 149 6.14 12.17 -13.92
N ILE A 150 5.61 13.22 -13.31
CA ILE A 150 4.20 13.27 -12.89
C ILE A 150 3.40 14.05 -13.92
N GLU A 151 2.41 13.39 -14.52
CA GLU A 151 1.46 13.94 -15.48
C GLU A 151 0.11 14.11 -14.77
N TRP A 152 -0.42 15.35 -14.74
CA TRP A 152 -1.65 15.66 -14.03
C TRP A 152 -2.87 15.55 -14.94
N SER A 153 -3.87 14.75 -14.54
CA SER A 153 -5.12 14.54 -15.28
C SER A 153 -6.23 14.06 -14.33
N ASP A 154 -7.16 14.93 -14.02
CA ASP A 154 -8.35 14.60 -13.21
C ASP A 154 -9.26 13.60 -13.93
N ASP A 155 -9.36 13.70 -15.27
CA ASP A 155 -10.10 12.72 -16.08
C ASP A 155 -9.53 11.30 -15.95
N ALA A 156 -8.20 11.17 -15.92
CA ALA A 156 -7.57 9.88 -15.72
C ALA A 156 -7.81 9.35 -14.29
N ALA A 157 -7.73 10.21 -13.28
CA ALA A 157 -8.05 9.87 -11.91
C ALA A 157 -9.50 9.40 -11.77
N ALA A 158 -10.46 10.11 -12.37
CA ALA A 158 -11.88 9.73 -12.34
C ALA A 158 -12.13 8.34 -12.98
N LYS A 159 -11.44 8.01 -14.08
CA LYS A 159 -11.52 6.69 -14.73
C LYS A 159 -10.99 5.56 -13.84
N VAL A 160 -10.02 5.84 -12.99
CA VAL A 160 -9.47 4.87 -12.03
C VAL A 160 -10.43 4.68 -10.86
N VAL A 161 -10.98 5.79 -10.34
CA VAL A 161 -11.87 5.80 -9.16
C VAL A 161 -13.23 5.17 -9.47
N GLY A 162 -13.79 5.43 -10.65
CA GLY A 162 -15.12 4.97 -11.02
C GLY A 162 -15.34 3.47 -10.77
N PRO A 163 -14.53 2.57 -11.34
CA PRO A 163 -14.64 1.12 -11.11
C PRO A 163 -14.36 0.70 -9.66
N VAL A 164 -13.49 1.43 -8.94
CA VAL A 164 -13.15 1.10 -7.54
C VAL A 164 -14.34 1.32 -6.61
N PHE A 165 -15.12 2.37 -6.84
CA PHE A 165 -16.25 2.77 -6.00
C PHE A 165 -17.63 2.53 -6.65
N ALA A 166 -17.68 1.97 -7.85
CA ALA A 166 -18.94 1.52 -8.48
C ALA A 166 -19.46 0.26 -7.75
N TRP A 167 -20.06 0.48 -6.58
CA TRP A 167 -20.77 -0.57 -5.84
C TRP A 167 -22.15 -0.77 -6.45
N ASP A 168 -22.20 -1.52 -7.55
CA ASP A 168 -23.44 -2.09 -8.05
C ASP A 168 -23.51 -3.55 -7.62
N ASP A 169 -24.63 -3.96 -7.00
CA ASP A 169 -24.89 -5.34 -6.58
C ASP A 169 -24.82 -6.36 -7.76
N GLN A 170 -24.83 -5.86 -9.01
CA GLN A 170 -24.72 -6.67 -10.22
C GLN A 170 -23.25 -6.95 -10.66
N THR A 171 -22.27 -6.24 -10.12
CA THR A 171 -20.85 -6.42 -10.48
C THR A 171 -20.10 -7.40 -9.59
N ARG A 172 -20.76 -8.13 -8.70
CA ARG A 172 -20.17 -9.20 -7.86
C ARG A 172 -19.50 -10.34 -8.64
N GLY A 173 -19.53 -10.32 -9.98
CA GLY A 173 -18.94 -11.34 -10.86
C GLY A 173 -17.76 -10.87 -11.72
N ALA A 174 -17.47 -9.59 -11.81
CA ALA A 174 -16.25 -9.12 -12.45
C ALA A 174 -15.10 -9.35 -11.45
N GLY A 175 -14.15 -10.20 -11.79
CA GLY A 175 -13.09 -10.70 -10.93
C GLY A 175 -12.42 -9.65 -10.04
N PRO A 176 -11.56 -10.02 -9.09
CA PRO A 176 -11.04 -9.11 -8.09
C PRO A 176 -10.44 -7.90 -8.80
N LEU A 177 -11.05 -6.71 -8.58
CA LEU A 177 -10.38 -5.46 -8.84
C LEU A 177 -9.03 -5.55 -8.13
N ARG A 178 -7.94 -5.62 -8.88
CA ARG A 178 -6.59 -5.48 -8.32
C ARG A 178 -6.30 -4.02 -7.96
N ALA A 179 -7.29 -3.37 -7.36
CA ALA A 179 -7.08 -2.21 -6.54
C ALA A 179 -6.81 -2.78 -5.14
N TYR A 180 -5.57 -3.10 -4.85
CA TYR A 180 -5.13 -2.98 -3.48
C TYR A 180 -5.30 -1.49 -3.16
N VAL A 181 -6.49 -1.13 -2.68
CA VAL A 181 -6.64 0.08 -1.89
C VAL A 181 -5.67 -0.17 -0.75
N ARG A 182 -4.48 0.39 -0.85
CA ARG A 182 -3.59 0.46 0.29
C ARG A 182 -4.44 0.92 1.44
N GLY A 183 -4.40 0.17 2.53
CA GLY A 183 -4.50 0.85 3.77
C GLY A 183 -3.49 1.97 3.69
N SER A 184 -3.96 3.14 3.32
CA SER A 184 -3.13 4.29 3.05
C SER A 184 -2.17 4.44 4.23
N GLU A 185 -1.06 5.12 4.03
CA GLU A 185 -0.26 5.69 5.13
C GLU A 185 -1.15 6.23 6.25
N PHE A 186 -2.35 6.71 5.92
CA PHE A 186 -3.42 7.07 6.84
C PHE A 186 -3.92 5.88 7.66
N GLN A 187 -4.23 4.73 7.10
CA GLN A 187 -4.65 3.56 7.90
C GLN A 187 -3.48 3.04 8.75
N VAL A 188 -2.27 3.01 8.22
CA VAL A 188 -1.08 2.67 9.01
C VAL A 188 -0.81 3.74 10.07
N ARG A 189 -1.01 5.03 9.77
CA ARG A 189 -0.92 6.13 10.75
C ARG A 189 -2.06 6.07 11.78
N VAL A 190 -3.30 5.78 11.36
CA VAL A 190 -4.43 5.56 12.28
C VAL A 190 -4.16 4.37 13.17
N TRP A 191 -3.68 3.26 12.62
CA TRP A 191 -3.32 2.09 13.41
C TRP A 191 -2.15 2.34 14.35
N ARG A 192 -1.15 3.14 13.93
CA ARG A 192 -0.06 3.57 14.81
C ARG A 192 -0.50 4.57 15.88
N ALA A 193 -1.47 5.43 15.61
CA ALA A 193 -2.00 6.40 16.56
C ALA A 193 -2.94 5.75 17.59
N LEU A 194 -3.49 4.57 17.29
CA LEU A 194 -4.31 3.77 18.20
C LEU A 194 -3.46 2.85 19.12
N LEU A 195 -2.13 2.89 18.98
CA LEU A 195 -1.14 2.19 19.81
C LEU A 195 -0.60 3.07 20.92
#